data_571a9058b52a2362179a315af8b87b95
#
_entry.id   571a9058b52a2362179a315af8b87b95
#
_cell.length_a   1.000
_cell.length_b   1.000
_cell.length_c   1.000
_cell.angle_alpha   90.00
_cell.angle_beta   90.00
_cell.angle_gamma   90.00
#
_symmetry.space_group_name_H-M   'P 1'
#
loop_
_entity.id
_entity.type
_entity.pdbx_description
1 polymer ?
#
loop_
_entity_poly.entity_id
_entity_poly.type
_entity_poly.pdbx_seq_one_letter_code
_entity_poly.pdbx_strand_id
1 'polypeptide(L)'
;MKTAHDLVEAAKKEIQEVPLDQADDAIKNADLLLDVRDSDEYRAGHIPGAVNISRGLLEFKFTNDPAFESRDMNIICYCKTSGRAALSAKALKEMGYMHVQSIAGGFDAWQEAGKPVAKPELPSFE
;
A
#
# COMPACT_ATOMS: atom_id res chain seq x y z
N MET A 1 -11.77 -21.47 -14.23
CA MET A 1 -10.46 -21.05 -13.64
C MET A 1 -10.36 -19.54 -13.59
N LYS A 2 -9.79 -19.02 -12.52
CA LYS A 2 -9.58 -17.58 -12.37
C LYS A 2 -8.11 -17.24 -12.50
N THR A 3 -7.82 -16.14 -13.19
CA THR A 3 -6.46 -15.60 -13.30
C THR A 3 -6.23 -14.58 -12.18
N ALA A 4 -4.97 -14.15 -12.00
CA ALA A 4 -4.66 -13.04 -11.10
C ALA A 4 -5.46 -11.79 -11.47
N HIS A 5 -5.59 -11.52 -12.78
CA HIS A 5 -6.39 -10.39 -13.26
C HIS A 5 -7.85 -10.48 -12.80
N ASP A 6 -8.45 -11.66 -12.86
CA ASP A 6 -9.83 -11.88 -12.40
C ASP A 6 -9.97 -11.58 -10.91
N LEU A 7 -9.00 -12.02 -10.10
CA LEU A 7 -9.00 -11.76 -8.66
C LEU A 7 -8.83 -10.28 -8.34
N VAL A 8 -7.97 -9.59 -9.08
CA VAL A 8 -7.75 -8.15 -8.92
C VAL A 8 -9.01 -7.38 -9.29
N GLU A 9 -9.66 -7.71 -10.41
CA GLU A 9 -10.89 -7.04 -10.82
C GLU A 9 -12.01 -7.25 -9.80
N ALA A 10 -12.13 -8.44 -9.23
CA ALA A 10 -13.11 -8.72 -8.18
C ALA A 10 -12.79 -7.90 -6.91
N ALA A 11 -11.51 -7.82 -6.54
CA ALA A 11 -11.09 -7.03 -5.37
C ALA A 11 -11.40 -5.55 -5.55
N LYS A 12 -11.16 -5.01 -6.74
CA LYS A 12 -11.43 -3.59 -7.02
C LYS A 12 -12.89 -3.21 -6.88
N LYS A 13 -13.81 -4.14 -7.02
CA LYS A 13 -15.24 -3.90 -6.81
C LYS A 13 -15.60 -3.75 -5.34
N GLU A 14 -14.76 -4.24 -4.44
CA GLU A 14 -15.01 -4.25 -3.01
C GLU A 14 -14.19 -3.22 -2.22
N ILE A 15 -13.30 -2.50 -2.89
CA ILE A 15 -12.40 -1.55 -2.25
C ILE A 15 -12.61 -0.15 -2.82
N GLN A 16 -11.97 0.83 -2.18
CA GLN A 16 -11.91 2.20 -2.68
C GLN A 16 -10.51 2.50 -3.19
N GLU A 17 -10.41 3.10 -4.37
CA GLU A 17 -9.15 3.62 -4.90
C GLU A 17 -9.14 5.13 -4.79
N VAL A 18 -8.00 5.68 -4.35
CA VAL A 18 -7.79 7.13 -4.28
C VAL A 18 -7.20 7.58 -5.60
N PRO A 19 -7.83 8.53 -6.30
CA PRO A 19 -7.22 9.10 -7.50
C PRO A 19 -5.89 9.78 -7.16
N LEU A 20 -4.95 9.78 -8.11
CA LEU A 20 -3.61 10.31 -7.87
C LEU A 20 -3.62 11.76 -7.41
N ASP A 21 -4.51 12.58 -7.96
CA ASP A 21 -4.63 14.00 -7.59
C ASP A 21 -5.15 14.22 -6.15
N GLN A 22 -5.68 13.18 -5.51
CA GLN A 22 -6.13 13.21 -4.12
C GLN A 22 -5.19 12.44 -3.18
N ALA A 23 -4.15 11.81 -3.74
CA ALA A 23 -3.27 10.94 -2.96
C ALA A 23 -2.52 11.67 -1.86
N ASP A 24 -2.02 12.89 -2.13
CA ASP A 24 -1.29 13.67 -1.14
C ASP A 24 -2.13 13.96 0.11
N ASP A 25 -3.38 14.37 -0.08
CA ASP A 25 -4.29 14.64 1.03
C ASP A 25 -4.65 13.36 1.78
N ALA A 26 -4.89 12.28 1.05
CA ALA A 26 -5.21 10.99 1.64
C ALA A 26 -4.06 10.48 2.52
N ILE A 27 -2.82 10.58 2.04
CA ILE A 27 -1.63 10.19 2.77
C ILE A 27 -1.45 11.04 4.03
N LYS A 28 -1.66 12.35 3.90
CA LYS A 28 -1.53 13.27 5.02
C LYS A 28 -2.49 12.95 6.17
N ASN A 29 -3.66 12.44 5.83
CA ASN A 29 -4.69 12.09 6.82
C ASN A 29 -4.67 10.62 7.24
N ALA A 30 -3.73 9.83 6.72
CA ALA A 30 -3.62 8.42 7.03
C ALA A 30 -2.84 8.18 8.32
N ASP A 31 -3.22 7.14 9.06
CA ASP A 31 -2.44 6.64 10.18
C ASP A 31 -1.29 5.77 9.70
N LEU A 32 -1.45 5.14 8.54
CA LEU A 32 -0.46 4.24 7.96
C LEU A 32 -0.47 4.35 6.44
N LEU A 33 0.71 4.64 5.86
CA LEU A 33 0.96 4.52 4.43
C LEU A 33 1.73 3.22 4.21
N LEU A 34 1.15 2.30 3.47
CA LEU A 34 1.63 0.93 3.36
C LEU A 34 2.05 0.60 1.94
N ASP A 35 3.34 0.27 1.77
CA ASP A 35 3.89 -0.22 0.51
C ASP A 35 3.87 -1.75 0.54
N VAL A 36 3.04 -2.38 -0.31
CA VAL A 36 2.88 -3.83 -0.33
C VAL A 36 3.72 -4.51 -1.41
N ARG A 37 4.66 -3.76 -2.00
CA ARG A 37 5.63 -4.31 -2.95
C ARG A 37 6.69 -5.13 -2.20
N ASP A 38 7.52 -5.83 -2.95
CA ASP A 38 8.64 -6.55 -2.36
C ASP A 38 9.71 -5.57 -1.84
N SER A 39 10.53 -6.05 -0.91
CA SER A 39 11.52 -5.19 -0.24
C SER A 39 12.54 -4.57 -1.20
N ASP A 40 12.91 -5.28 -2.28
CA ASP A 40 13.83 -4.74 -3.28
C ASP A 40 13.22 -3.56 -4.03
N GLU A 41 11.93 -3.62 -4.36
CA GLU A 41 11.23 -2.51 -4.99
C GLU A 41 11.19 -1.29 -4.06
N TYR A 42 10.88 -1.52 -2.79
CA TYR A 42 10.85 -0.48 -1.77
C TYR A 42 12.21 0.21 -1.62
N ARG A 43 13.27 -0.57 -1.54
CA ARG A 43 14.63 -0.03 -1.39
C ARG A 43 15.08 0.78 -2.60
N ALA A 44 14.60 0.43 -3.78
CA ALA A 44 14.92 1.19 -5.01
C ALA A 44 14.24 2.56 -5.06
N GLY A 45 13.19 2.75 -4.28
CA GLY A 45 12.45 4.01 -4.18
C GLY A 45 11.03 3.75 -3.72
N HIS A 46 10.51 4.63 -2.86
CA HIS A 46 9.16 4.51 -2.32
C HIS A 46 8.57 5.89 -2.02
N ILE A 47 7.29 5.93 -1.75
CA ILE A 47 6.62 7.17 -1.32
C ILE A 47 7.14 7.52 0.08
N PRO A 48 7.58 8.78 0.33
CA PRO A 48 8.08 9.17 1.64
C PRO A 48 7.11 8.85 2.76
N GLY A 49 7.61 8.25 3.84
CA GLY A 49 6.81 7.85 4.99
C GLY A 49 6.18 6.47 4.90
N ALA A 50 6.31 5.77 3.78
CA ALA A 50 5.72 4.45 3.61
C ALA A 50 6.44 3.39 4.45
N VAL A 51 5.64 2.51 5.05
CA VAL A 51 6.10 1.30 5.72
C VAL A 51 5.96 0.14 4.72
N ASN A 52 7.01 -0.65 4.58
CA ASN A 52 6.99 -1.78 3.63
C ASN A 52 6.61 -3.08 4.33
N ILE A 53 5.53 -3.67 3.87
CA ILE A 53 5.14 -5.03 4.23
C ILE A 53 4.72 -5.71 2.94
N SER A 54 5.53 -6.65 2.46
CA SER A 54 5.25 -7.38 1.23
C SER A 54 3.89 -8.08 1.30
N ARG A 55 3.18 -8.11 0.18
CA ARG A 55 1.83 -8.70 0.10
C ARG A 55 1.76 -10.09 0.75
N GLY A 56 2.77 -10.92 0.56
CA GLY A 56 2.80 -12.29 1.09
C GLY A 56 2.93 -12.37 2.61
N LEU A 57 3.33 -11.30 3.28
CA LEU A 57 3.50 -11.26 4.73
C LEU A 57 2.42 -10.43 5.43
N LEU A 58 1.54 -9.80 4.67
CA LEU A 58 0.64 -8.77 5.17
C LEU A 58 -0.25 -9.24 6.32
N GLU A 59 -0.99 -10.32 6.11
CA GLU A 59 -1.95 -10.81 7.10
C GLU A 59 -1.26 -11.24 8.39
N PHE A 60 -0.08 -11.86 8.24
CA PHE A 60 0.70 -12.31 9.40
C PHE A 60 1.23 -11.14 10.22
N LYS A 61 1.76 -10.13 9.54
CA LYS A 61 2.27 -8.92 10.21
C LYS A 61 1.14 -8.18 10.93
N PHE A 62 0.01 -8.01 10.27
CA PHE A 62 -1.12 -7.29 10.86
C PHE A 62 -1.72 -8.04 12.05
N THR A 63 -1.65 -9.37 12.05
CA THR A 63 -2.12 -10.19 13.18
C THR A 63 -1.16 -10.11 14.36
N ASN A 64 0.15 -10.11 14.09
CA ASN A 64 1.16 -10.31 15.13
C ASN A 64 1.73 -9.01 15.73
N ASP A 65 1.55 -7.87 15.06
CA ASP A 65 2.11 -6.60 15.53
C ASP A 65 1.04 -5.76 16.22
N PRO A 66 1.20 -5.45 17.52
CA PRO A 66 0.24 -4.62 18.25
C PRO A 66 0.02 -3.24 17.65
N ALA A 67 0.97 -2.72 16.89
CA ALA A 67 0.85 -1.42 16.23
C ALA A 67 -0.31 -1.39 15.22
N PHE A 68 -0.74 -2.56 14.72
CA PHE A 68 -1.81 -2.68 13.72
C PHE A 68 -3.11 -3.23 14.31
N GLU A 69 -3.24 -3.25 15.61
CA GLU A 69 -4.39 -3.87 16.29
C GLU A 69 -5.70 -3.10 16.05
N SER A 70 -5.65 -1.78 16.01
CA SER A 70 -6.86 -0.95 15.90
C SER A 70 -7.50 -1.07 14.52
N ARG A 71 -8.75 -1.52 14.49
CA ARG A 71 -9.53 -1.65 13.25
C ARG A 71 -10.03 -0.30 12.70
N ASP A 72 -9.91 0.77 13.49
CA ASP A 72 -10.29 2.14 13.10
C ASP A 72 -9.18 2.89 12.37
N MET A 73 -7.99 2.31 12.26
CA MET A 73 -6.86 2.95 11.57
C MET A 73 -7.25 3.35 10.14
N ASN A 74 -6.79 4.52 9.72
CA ASN A 74 -6.92 4.95 8.34
C ASN A 74 -5.68 4.50 7.57
N ILE A 75 -5.86 3.55 6.66
CA ILE A 75 -4.76 2.88 5.94
C ILE A 75 -4.84 3.23 4.45
N ILE A 76 -3.72 3.72 3.91
CA ILE A 76 -3.54 3.94 2.47
C ILE A 76 -2.46 2.97 2.02
N CYS A 77 -2.77 2.11 1.04
CA CYS A 77 -1.79 1.18 0.49
C CYS A 77 -1.53 1.42 -0.98
N TYR A 78 -0.39 0.98 -1.46
CA TYR A 78 -0.04 1.04 -2.87
C TYR A 78 0.94 -0.08 -3.24
N CYS A 79 1.00 -0.37 -4.54
CA CYS A 79 2.01 -1.26 -5.10
C CYS A 79 2.63 -0.59 -6.33
N LYS A 80 3.13 -1.36 -7.30
CA LYS A 80 3.70 -0.79 -8.53
C LYS A 80 2.63 -0.11 -9.38
N THR A 81 1.54 -0.81 -9.64
CA THR A 81 0.38 -0.28 -10.36
C THR A 81 -0.88 -0.34 -9.49
N SER A 82 -1.60 -1.46 -9.47
CA SER A 82 -2.82 -1.54 -8.67
C SER A 82 -3.14 -2.93 -8.12
N GLY A 83 -2.59 -3.99 -8.70
CA GLY A 83 -3.04 -5.36 -8.43
C GLY A 83 -2.79 -5.84 -7.02
N ARG A 84 -1.53 -5.81 -6.58
CA ARG A 84 -1.16 -6.25 -5.22
C ARG A 84 -1.83 -5.40 -4.14
N ALA A 85 -1.97 -4.09 -4.40
CA ALA A 85 -2.63 -3.20 -3.47
C ALA A 85 -4.13 -3.48 -3.38
N ALA A 86 -4.78 -3.78 -4.49
CA ALA A 86 -6.20 -4.14 -4.50
C ALA A 86 -6.46 -5.42 -3.68
N LEU A 87 -5.64 -6.45 -3.90
CA LEU A 87 -5.72 -7.70 -3.12
C LEU A 87 -5.45 -7.46 -1.64
N SER A 88 -4.49 -6.59 -1.33
CA SER A 88 -4.14 -6.23 0.04
C SER A 88 -5.28 -5.50 0.74
N ALA A 89 -5.86 -4.50 0.08
CA ALA A 89 -6.98 -3.74 0.64
C ALA A 89 -8.19 -4.65 0.92
N LYS A 90 -8.48 -5.56 -0.01
CA LYS A 90 -9.55 -6.53 0.19
C LYS A 90 -9.27 -7.43 1.40
N ALA A 91 -8.05 -7.96 1.51
CA ALA A 91 -7.66 -8.82 2.62
C ALA A 91 -7.78 -8.09 3.97
N LEU A 92 -7.32 -6.85 4.04
CA LEU A 92 -7.44 -6.06 5.27
C LEU A 92 -8.89 -5.78 5.63
N LYS A 93 -9.75 -5.53 4.66
CA LYS A 93 -11.18 -5.37 4.92
C LYS A 93 -11.80 -6.65 5.48
N GLU A 94 -11.42 -7.80 4.96
CA GLU A 94 -11.87 -9.09 5.48
C GLU A 94 -11.40 -9.31 6.92
N MET A 95 -10.24 -8.75 7.30
CA MET A 95 -9.74 -8.80 8.67
C MET A 95 -10.41 -7.79 9.59
N GLY A 96 -11.33 -6.97 9.08
CA GLY A 96 -12.13 -6.03 9.87
C GLY A 96 -11.64 -4.59 9.87
N TYR A 97 -10.59 -4.26 9.11
CA TYR A 97 -10.14 -2.87 8.99
C TYR A 97 -11.14 -2.06 8.20
N MET A 98 -11.65 -0.98 8.80
CA MET A 98 -12.80 -0.24 8.25
C MET A 98 -12.41 0.85 7.25
N HIS A 99 -11.19 1.34 7.32
CA HIS A 99 -10.75 2.49 6.54
C HIS A 99 -9.50 2.15 5.74
N VAL A 100 -9.68 1.43 4.62
CA VAL A 100 -8.57 1.03 3.75
C VAL A 100 -8.84 1.50 2.34
N GLN A 101 -7.87 2.21 1.77
CA GLN A 101 -7.92 2.66 0.37
C GLN A 101 -6.60 2.34 -0.31
N SER A 102 -6.63 2.18 -1.64
CA SER A 102 -5.41 2.01 -2.43
C SER A 102 -5.22 3.20 -3.38
N ILE A 103 -3.96 3.53 -3.69
CA ILE A 103 -3.66 4.62 -4.62
C ILE A 103 -3.79 4.12 -6.05
N ALA A 104 -4.67 4.75 -6.83
CA ALA A 104 -4.85 4.41 -8.25
C ALA A 104 -3.55 4.63 -9.02
N GLY A 105 -3.16 3.66 -9.83
CA GLY A 105 -1.93 3.70 -10.62
C GLY A 105 -0.64 3.44 -9.85
N GLY A 106 -0.71 3.39 -8.52
CA GLY A 106 0.41 3.02 -7.65
C GLY A 106 1.65 3.89 -7.78
N PHE A 107 2.79 3.29 -7.49
CA PHE A 107 4.08 3.99 -7.49
C PHE A 107 4.47 4.49 -8.87
N ASP A 108 4.12 3.75 -9.93
CA ASP A 108 4.41 4.19 -11.31
C ASP A 108 3.74 5.53 -11.60
N ALA A 109 2.45 5.67 -11.29
CA ALA A 109 1.72 6.92 -11.50
C ALA A 109 2.28 8.06 -10.63
N TRP A 110 2.66 7.74 -9.39
CA TRP A 110 3.27 8.69 -8.47
C TRP A 110 4.56 9.28 -9.04
N GLN A 111 5.46 8.42 -9.55
CA GLN A 111 6.72 8.85 -10.15
C GLN A 111 6.51 9.64 -11.44
N GLU A 112 5.60 9.20 -12.30
CA GLU A 112 5.30 9.89 -13.57
C GLU A 112 4.77 11.30 -13.33
N ALA A 113 4.08 11.51 -12.23
CA ALA A 113 3.58 12.83 -11.84
C ALA A 113 4.68 13.73 -11.24
N GLY A 114 5.90 13.23 -11.09
CA GLY A 114 7.01 14.00 -10.53
C GLY A 114 6.94 14.20 -9.03
N LYS A 115 6.18 13.38 -8.32
CA LYS A 115 6.03 13.48 -6.88
C LYS A 115 7.26 12.96 -6.13
N PRO A 116 7.49 13.37 -4.86
CA PRO A 116 8.69 12.99 -4.11
C PRO A 116 8.87 11.49 -3.95
N VAL A 117 10.11 11.04 -4.05
CA VAL A 117 10.52 9.64 -3.87
C VAL A 117 11.62 9.59 -2.82
N ALA A 118 11.49 8.68 -1.86
CA ALA A 118 12.48 8.43 -0.84
C ALA A 118 13.20 7.11 -1.09
N LYS A 119 14.41 6.99 -0.53
CA LYS A 119 15.17 5.74 -0.50
C LYS A 119 15.71 5.56 0.92
N PRO A 120 15.83 4.31 1.40
CA PRO A 120 16.48 4.09 2.69
C PRO A 120 17.89 4.64 2.68
N GLU A 121 18.32 5.23 3.81
CA GLU A 121 19.70 5.67 3.94
C GLU A 121 20.61 4.45 4.06
N LEU A 122 21.73 4.49 3.33
CA LEU A 122 22.77 3.48 3.47
C LEU A 122 23.74 3.91 4.57
N PRO A 123 24.23 2.95 5.39
CA PRO A 123 25.21 3.29 6.40
C PRO A 123 26.46 3.89 5.77
N SER A 124 27.03 4.90 6.42
CA SER A 124 28.33 5.45 6.04
C SER A 124 29.41 4.65 6.77
N PHE A 125 30.43 4.28 6.02
CA PHE A 125 31.59 3.53 6.56
C PHE A 125 32.87 4.37 6.57
N GLU A 126 32.71 5.68 6.52
CA GLU A 126 33.85 6.59 6.61
C GLU A 126 34.38 6.73 8.03
#